data_8696a56db5414baad7e7790e9b898ee9
#
_entry.id   8696a56db5414baad7e7790e9b898ee9
#
_cell.length_a   1.000
_cell.length_b   1.000
_cell.length_c   1.000
_cell.angle_alpha   90.00
_cell.angle_beta   90.00
_cell.angle_gamma   90.00
#
_symmetry.space_group_name_H-M   'P 1'
#
loop_
_entity.id
_entity.type
_entity.pdbx_description
1 polymer ?
#
loop_
_entity_poly.entity_id
_entity_poly.type
_entity_poly.pdbx_seq_one_letter_code
_entity_poly.pdbx_strand_id
1 'polypeptide(L)'
;MTASAEEEARPLPVPRPKPVRAPGPDVLVQLANYRPPVRDDLPEEEPMDPAEREAAMAEILASVLADSDAAACTPATLYQDFTVRCRIRRIGGEAMGLPEFKRRLAVARAGVQGATAEGPGWERAQEIAAGLPEDLAGLFLLIARTALEGSPCPSDAALAEAYGTSSAGRARRMLGYLEERGAIVMRRDLRGAPIIAVPDLDAETGPQIGAAAVLPLRRRRP
;
A
#
# COMPACT_ATOMS: atom_id res chain seq x y z
N MET A 1 29.09 -40.90 -72.70
CA MET A 1 27.66 -41.20 -72.76
C MET A 1 27.00 -40.61 -71.56
N THR A 2 26.50 -39.44 -71.74
CA THR A 2 25.86 -38.59 -70.71
C THR A 2 24.36 -38.78 -70.82
N ALA A 3 23.72 -39.32 -69.77
CA ALA A 3 22.28 -39.36 -69.67
C ALA A 3 21.86 -38.19 -68.76
N SER A 4 21.31 -37.15 -69.40
CA SER A 4 20.56 -36.10 -68.71
C SER A 4 19.22 -36.66 -68.24
N ALA A 5 19.01 -36.65 -66.90
CA ALA A 5 17.70 -36.83 -66.32
C ALA A 5 17.06 -35.45 -66.19
N GLU A 6 16.14 -35.17 -67.09
CA GLU A 6 15.19 -34.07 -66.95
C GLU A 6 14.21 -34.41 -65.85
N GLU A 7 14.42 -33.78 -64.69
CA GLU A 7 13.46 -33.82 -63.57
C GLU A 7 12.31 -32.90 -63.90
N GLU A 8 11.23 -33.50 -64.32
CA GLU A 8 9.95 -32.86 -64.63
C GLU A 8 9.34 -32.20 -63.40
N ALA A 9 9.47 -30.88 -63.29
CA ALA A 9 8.95 -30.09 -62.18
C ALA A 9 7.41 -30.23 -62.12
N ARG A 10 6.91 -31.00 -61.15
CA ARG A 10 5.48 -31.07 -60.80
C ARG A 10 4.99 -29.67 -60.43
N PRO A 11 3.92 -29.16 -61.04
CA PRO A 11 3.33 -27.90 -60.62
C PRO A 11 2.79 -27.98 -59.20
N LEU A 12 3.19 -27.03 -58.36
CA LEU A 12 2.70 -26.93 -57.02
C LEU A 12 1.18 -26.74 -56.99
N PRO A 13 0.44 -27.41 -56.08
CA PRO A 13 -1.00 -27.26 -56.01
C PRO A 13 -1.38 -25.81 -55.66
N VAL A 14 -2.16 -25.20 -56.55
CA VAL A 14 -2.69 -23.84 -56.33
C VAL A 14 -3.60 -23.88 -55.07
N PRO A 15 -3.35 -23.07 -54.05
CA PRO A 15 -4.17 -23.06 -52.85
C PRO A 15 -5.60 -22.65 -53.22
N ARG A 16 -6.56 -23.46 -52.89
CA ARG A 16 -7.99 -23.15 -53.09
C ARG A 16 -8.33 -21.90 -52.29
N PRO A 17 -9.02 -20.91 -52.87
CA PRO A 17 -9.44 -19.74 -52.13
C PRO A 17 -10.34 -20.17 -50.96
N LYS A 18 -10.00 -19.72 -49.73
CA LYS A 18 -10.83 -19.95 -48.59
C LYS A 18 -12.20 -19.31 -48.81
N PRO A 19 -13.30 -20.00 -48.46
CA PRO A 19 -14.63 -19.44 -48.60
C PRO A 19 -14.69 -18.13 -47.82
N VAL A 20 -14.99 -17.01 -48.51
CA VAL A 20 -15.22 -15.70 -47.88
C VAL A 20 -16.47 -15.88 -47.01
N ARG A 21 -16.29 -15.87 -45.71
CA ARG A 21 -17.40 -15.91 -44.75
C ARG A 21 -18.21 -14.63 -44.98
N ALA A 22 -19.51 -14.78 -45.20
CA ALA A 22 -20.39 -13.60 -45.30
C ALA A 22 -20.17 -12.69 -44.08
N PRO A 23 -20.10 -11.35 -44.25
CA PRO A 23 -19.96 -10.46 -43.12
C PRO A 23 -21.10 -10.72 -42.15
N GLY A 24 -20.74 -11.09 -40.90
CA GLY A 24 -21.71 -11.21 -39.85
C GLY A 24 -22.43 -9.88 -39.60
N PRO A 25 -23.56 -9.89 -38.92
CA PRO A 25 -24.30 -8.67 -38.62
C PRO A 25 -23.33 -7.66 -37.95
N ASP A 26 -23.39 -6.42 -38.42
CA ASP A 26 -22.49 -5.38 -37.94
C ASP A 26 -22.57 -5.24 -36.41
N VAL A 27 -21.52 -5.63 -35.73
CA VAL A 27 -21.44 -5.62 -34.27
C VAL A 27 -21.68 -4.20 -33.71
N LEU A 28 -21.32 -3.17 -34.47
CA LEU A 28 -21.56 -1.78 -34.07
C LEU A 28 -23.05 -1.43 -34.10
N VAL A 29 -23.81 -1.96 -35.07
CA VAL A 29 -25.27 -1.77 -35.15
C VAL A 29 -25.96 -2.58 -34.02
N GLN A 30 -25.45 -3.77 -33.70
CA GLN A 30 -25.97 -4.53 -32.56
C GLN A 30 -25.68 -3.83 -31.23
N LEU A 31 -24.48 -3.26 -31.03
CA LEU A 31 -24.13 -2.49 -29.84
C LEU A 31 -24.95 -1.20 -29.74
N ALA A 32 -25.17 -0.49 -30.85
CA ALA A 32 -25.99 0.72 -30.86
C ALA A 32 -27.46 0.45 -30.51
N ASN A 33 -27.97 -0.74 -30.83
CA ASN A 33 -29.33 -1.16 -30.53
C ASN A 33 -29.45 -2.00 -29.24
N TYR A 34 -28.33 -2.31 -28.59
CA TYR A 34 -28.31 -3.04 -27.34
C TYR A 34 -28.93 -2.18 -26.24
N ARG A 35 -30.13 -2.57 -25.81
CA ARG A 35 -30.71 -2.08 -24.57
C ARG A 35 -30.44 -3.14 -23.50
N PRO A 36 -29.60 -2.85 -22.49
CA PRO A 36 -29.44 -3.79 -21.41
C PRO A 36 -30.83 -4.10 -20.81
N PRO A 37 -31.10 -5.35 -20.44
CA PRO A 37 -32.35 -5.69 -19.78
C PRO A 37 -32.47 -4.79 -18.55
N VAL A 38 -33.62 -4.09 -18.47
CA VAL A 38 -33.94 -3.32 -17.24
C VAL A 38 -34.08 -4.36 -16.14
N ARG A 39 -33.17 -4.31 -15.17
CA ARG A 39 -33.21 -5.22 -14.02
C ARG A 39 -34.15 -4.67 -12.97
N ASP A 40 -35.42 -4.58 -13.32
CA ASP A 40 -36.46 -4.14 -12.39
C ASP A 40 -36.72 -5.16 -11.25
N ASP A 41 -36.15 -6.37 -11.37
CA ASP A 41 -36.40 -7.48 -10.45
C ASP A 41 -35.27 -7.70 -9.43
N LEU A 42 -34.23 -6.85 -9.40
CA LEU A 42 -33.28 -6.92 -8.30
C LEU A 42 -33.95 -6.32 -7.07
N PRO A 43 -34.07 -7.10 -5.97
CA PRO A 43 -34.51 -6.51 -4.72
C PRO A 43 -33.62 -5.29 -4.44
N GLU A 44 -34.24 -4.14 -4.15
CA GLU A 44 -33.51 -2.99 -3.63
C GLU A 44 -32.77 -3.50 -2.40
N GLU A 45 -31.44 -3.66 -2.53
CA GLU A 45 -30.59 -4.08 -1.40
C GLU A 45 -30.80 -3.01 -0.32
N GLU A 46 -31.34 -3.39 0.82
CA GLU A 46 -31.44 -2.48 1.95
C GLU A 46 -30.05 -1.89 2.22
N PRO A 47 -29.94 -0.56 2.38
CA PRO A 47 -28.66 0.05 2.63
C PRO A 47 -28.06 -0.54 3.91
N MET A 48 -26.87 -1.13 3.79
CA MET A 48 -26.12 -1.68 4.92
C MET A 48 -25.98 -0.61 6.01
N ASP A 49 -26.18 -1.01 7.26
CA ASP A 49 -25.97 -0.10 8.41
C ASP A 49 -24.57 0.53 8.36
N PRO A 50 -24.42 1.84 8.62
CA PRO A 50 -23.13 2.52 8.59
C PRO A 50 -22.06 1.86 9.46
N ALA A 51 -22.41 1.35 10.65
CA ALA A 51 -21.48 0.67 11.54
C ALA A 51 -21.06 -0.70 11.01
N GLU A 52 -22.00 -1.46 10.44
CA GLU A 52 -21.72 -2.74 9.79
C GLU A 52 -20.83 -2.55 8.55
N ARG A 53 -21.10 -1.52 7.77
CA ARG A 53 -20.28 -1.14 6.61
C ARG A 53 -18.87 -0.78 7.02
N GLU A 54 -18.70 -0.01 8.09
CA GLU A 54 -17.39 0.37 8.63
C GLU A 54 -16.60 -0.87 9.07
N ALA A 55 -17.25 -1.77 9.82
CA ALA A 55 -16.65 -3.03 10.25
C ALA A 55 -16.23 -3.90 9.07
N ALA A 56 -17.08 -4.02 8.06
CA ALA A 56 -16.78 -4.78 6.84
C ALA A 56 -15.59 -4.18 6.06
N MET A 57 -15.49 -2.86 5.97
CA MET A 57 -14.34 -2.20 5.34
C MET A 57 -13.04 -2.43 6.13
N ALA A 58 -13.10 -2.40 7.46
CA ALA A 58 -11.95 -2.69 8.31
C ALA A 58 -11.46 -4.14 8.15
N GLU A 59 -12.37 -5.10 8.08
CA GLU A 59 -12.04 -6.50 7.80
C GLU A 59 -11.39 -6.69 6.42
N ILE A 60 -11.91 -6.01 5.39
CA ILE A 60 -11.33 -6.07 4.05
C ILE A 60 -9.93 -5.49 4.05
N LEU A 61 -9.72 -4.33 4.69
CA LEU A 61 -8.39 -3.75 4.82
C LEU A 61 -7.42 -4.70 5.52
N ALA A 62 -7.85 -5.34 6.62
CA ALA A 62 -7.05 -6.34 7.31
C ALA A 62 -6.72 -7.53 6.40
N SER A 63 -7.68 -8.00 5.60
CA SER A 63 -7.46 -9.10 4.64
C SER A 63 -6.48 -8.74 3.51
N VAL A 64 -6.51 -7.49 3.03
CA VAL A 64 -5.55 -6.98 2.03
C VAL A 64 -4.13 -6.94 2.61
N LEU A 65 -4.01 -6.56 3.87
CA LEU A 65 -2.70 -6.49 4.56
C LEU A 65 -2.15 -7.86 4.95
N ALA A 66 -3.01 -8.86 5.09
CA ALA A 66 -2.60 -10.24 5.41
C ALA A 66 -1.98 -10.97 4.21
N ASP A 67 -2.10 -10.44 3.00
CA ASP A 67 -1.49 -11.04 1.82
C ASP A 67 0.04 -10.94 1.89
N SER A 68 0.73 -12.02 1.51
CA SER A 68 2.20 -12.13 1.58
C SER A 68 2.96 -11.00 0.88
N ASP A 69 2.37 -10.44 -0.17
CA ASP A 69 2.98 -9.43 -1.02
C ASP A 69 2.58 -8.00 -0.64
N ALA A 70 1.67 -7.84 0.33
CA ALA A 70 1.14 -6.53 0.73
C ALA A 70 2.22 -5.54 1.17
N ALA A 71 3.28 -6.02 1.83
CA ALA A 71 4.41 -5.19 2.27
C ALA A 71 5.18 -4.58 1.08
N ALA A 72 5.27 -5.31 -0.04
CA ALA A 72 5.96 -4.87 -1.25
C ALA A 72 5.07 -4.01 -2.18
N CYS A 73 3.75 -4.03 -1.98
CA CYS A 73 2.79 -3.34 -2.83
C CYS A 73 2.70 -1.85 -2.54
N THR A 74 2.48 -1.06 -3.60
CA THR A 74 2.21 0.37 -3.46
C THR A 74 0.82 0.62 -2.85
N PRO A 75 0.60 1.75 -2.15
CA PRO A 75 -0.73 2.09 -1.65
C PRO A 75 -1.81 2.13 -2.73
N ALA A 76 -1.46 2.52 -3.96
CA ALA A 76 -2.39 2.53 -5.09
C ALA A 76 -2.82 1.12 -5.51
N THR A 77 -1.89 0.17 -5.53
CA THR A 77 -2.17 -1.24 -5.84
C THR A 77 -3.06 -1.87 -4.77
N LEU A 78 -2.74 -1.63 -3.48
CA LEU A 78 -3.55 -2.11 -2.36
C LEU A 78 -4.96 -1.50 -2.38
N TYR A 79 -5.10 -0.24 -2.79
CA TYR A 79 -6.40 0.40 -2.94
C TYR A 79 -7.24 -0.24 -4.06
N GLN A 80 -6.63 -0.61 -5.17
CA GLN A 80 -7.32 -1.33 -6.25
C GLN A 80 -7.83 -2.69 -5.75
N ASP A 81 -7.00 -3.44 -5.04
CA ASP A 81 -7.42 -4.72 -4.45
C ASP A 81 -8.53 -4.53 -3.41
N PHE A 82 -8.39 -3.57 -2.51
CA PHE A 82 -9.42 -3.19 -1.56
C PHE A 82 -10.77 -2.90 -2.24
N THR A 83 -10.77 -2.08 -3.29
CA THR A 83 -12.01 -1.72 -4.01
C THR A 83 -12.65 -2.93 -4.71
N VAL A 84 -11.84 -3.84 -5.24
CA VAL A 84 -12.33 -5.10 -5.83
C VAL A 84 -13.00 -5.97 -4.76
N ARG A 85 -12.36 -6.15 -3.59
CA ARG A 85 -12.92 -6.94 -2.47
C ARG A 85 -14.20 -6.31 -1.92
N CYS A 86 -14.27 -4.96 -1.83
CA CYS A 86 -15.50 -4.26 -1.45
C CYS A 86 -16.66 -4.56 -2.43
N ARG A 87 -16.38 -4.56 -3.74
CA ARG A 87 -17.38 -4.92 -4.77
C ARG A 87 -17.82 -6.37 -4.67
N ILE A 88 -16.90 -7.29 -4.46
CA ILE A 88 -17.21 -8.72 -4.29
C ILE A 88 -18.11 -8.94 -3.07
N ARG A 89 -17.84 -8.26 -1.97
CA ARG A 89 -18.66 -8.32 -0.74
C ARG A 89 -19.92 -7.46 -0.80
N ARG A 90 -20.20 -6.82 -1.94
CA ARG A 90 -21.37 -5.96 -2.16
C ARG A 90 -21.55 -4.90 -1.08
N ILE A 91 -20.44 -4.32 -0.61
CA ILE A 91 -20.49 -3.20 0.31
C ILE A 91 -21.12 -2.02 -0.45
N GLY A 92 -22.40 -1.75 -0.17
CA GLY A 92 -23.20 -0.73 -0.84
C GLY A 92 -22.64 0.67 -0.62
N GLY A 93 -22.88 1.56 -1.58
CA GLY A 93 -22.43 2.94 -1.56
C GLY A 93 -20.99 3.12 -2.05
N GLU A 94 -20.51 4.36 -1.98
CA GLU A 94 -19.14 4.70 -2.40
C GLU A 94 -18.13 4.09 -1.42
N ALA A 95 -17.23 3.24 -1.90
CA ALA A 95 -16.10 2.81 -1.10
C ALA A 95 -15.30 4.06 -0.69
N MET A 96 -14.61 3.99 0.46
CA MET A 96 -13.77 5.12 0.91
C MET A 96 -12.83 5.58 -0.22
N GLY A 97 -12.61 6.90 -0.31
CA GLY A 97 -11.68 7.48 -1.29
C GLY A 97 -10.22 7.09 -1.00
N LEU A 98 -9.36 7.21 -2.02
CA LEU A 98 -7.93 6.91 -1.89
C LEU A 98 -7.24 7.66 -0.73
N PRO A 99 -7.50 8.96 -0.44
CA PRO A 99 -6.89 9.65 0.69
C PRO A 99 -7.25 9.02 2.04
N GLU A 100 -8.52 8.68 2.23
CA GLU A 100 -9.00 8.01 3.45
C GLU A 100 -8.43 6.62 3.58
N PHE A 101 -8.40 5.85 2.48
CA PHE A 101 -7.75 4.55 2.45
C PHE A 101 -6.28 4.63 2.88
N LYS A 102 -5.52 5.59 2.36
CA LYS A 102 -4.12 5.78 2.74
C LYS A 102 -3.94 6.09 4.22
N ARG A 103 -4.81 6.91 4.81
CA ARG A 103 -4.80 7.18 6.25
C ARG A 103 -5.01 5.89 7.05
N ARG A 104 -6.04 5.11 6.71
CA ARG A 104 -6.32 3.84 7.40
C ARG A 104 -5.23 2.81 7.17
N LEU A 105 -4.67 2.74 5.97
CA LEU A 105 -3.53 1.89 5.66
C LEU A 105 -2.32 2.26 6.52
N ALA A 106 -2.06 3.55 6.71
CA ALA A 106 -0.96 4.04 7.55
C ALA A 106 -1.13 3.61 9.01
N VAL A 107 -2.34 3.78 9.57
CA VAL A 107 -2.68 3.33 10.93
C VAL A 107 -2.53 1.80 11.06
N ALA A 108 -3.06 1.05 10.10
CA ALA A 108 -3.01 -0.41 10.10
C ALA A 108 -1.57 -0.94 9.99
N ARG A 109 -0.74 -0.34 9.12
CA ARG A 109 0.69 -0.67 9.01
C ARG A 109 1.50 -0.28 10.25
N ALA A 110 1.10 0.77 10.96
CA ALA A 110 1.68 1.09 12.26
C ALA A 110 1.41 0.01 13.31
N GLY A 111 0.53 -0.95 13.02
CA GLY A 111 0.27 -2.12 13.86
C GLY A 111 -0.39 -1.76 15.19
N VAL A 112 -1.19 -0.69 15.20
CA VAL A 112 -1.87 -0.25 16.41
C VAL A 112 -3.02 -1.20 16.71
N GLN A 113 -2.82 -2.08 17.67
CA GLN A 113 -3.82 -2.99 18.20
C GLN A 113 -3.74 -2.98 19.73
N GLY A 114 -4.88 -3.00 20.40
CA GLY A 114 -4.96 -3.06 21.86
C GLY A 114 -4.97 -1.71 22.56
N ALA A 115 -4.54 -1.67 23.82
CA ALA A 115 -4.67 -0.52 24.71
C ALA A 115 -3.97 0.77 24.22
N THR A 116 -2.97 0.66 23.34
CA THR A 116 -2.27 1.82 22.77
C THR A 116 -3.09 2.49 21.66
N ALA A 117 -4.08 1.77 21.09
CA ALA A 117 -5.00 2.31 20.10
C ALA A 117 -6.07 3.22 20.72
N GLU A 118 -6.19 3.19 22.03
CA GLU A 118 -7.19 3.92 22.81
C GLU A 118 -6.46 4.81 23.82
N GLY A 119 -6.63 6.11 23.69
CA GLY A 119 -6.08 7.04 24.68
C GLY A 119 -5.70 8.38 24.08
N PRO A 120 -5.66 9.43 24.94
CA PRO A 120 -5.45 10.81 24.49
C PRO A 120 -4.10 11.02 23.76
N GLY A 121 -3.08 10.24 24.11
CA GLY A 121 -1.79 10.28 23.41
C GLY A 121 -1.88 9.78 21.98
N TRP A 122 -2.65 8.72 21.74
CA TRP A 122 -2.84 8.20 20.39
C TRP A 122 -3.77 9.09 19.53
N GLU A 123 -4.84 9.61 20.11
CA GLU A 123 -5.70 10.60 19.44
C GLU A 123 -4.88 11.79 18.99
N ARG A 124 -4.03 12.31 19.86
CA ARG A 124 -3.12 13.42 19.54
C ARG A 124 -2.11 13.05 18.45
N ALA A 125 -1.58 11.84 18.46
CA ALA A 125 -0.70 11.36 17.38
C ALA A 125 -1.41 11.34 16.02
N GLN A 126 -2.69 10.92 15.98
CA GLN A 126 -3.49 10.94 14.77
C GLN A 126 -3.76 12.35 14.26
N GLU A 127 -4.04 13.31 15.16
CA GLU A 127 -4.21 14.73 14.80
C GLU A 127 -2.93 15.30 14.16
N ILE A 128 -1.76 15.02 14.74
CA ILE A 128 -0.47 15.45 14.20
C ILE A 128 -0.25 14.79 12.83
N ALA A 129 -0.50 13.50 12.71
CA ALA A 129 -0.36 12.75 11.46
C ALA A 129 -1.25 13.31 10.34
N ALA A 130 -2.47 13.77 10.68
CA ALA A 130 -3.39 14.39 9.71
C ALA A 130 -2.84 15.71 9.14
N GLY A 131 -1.98 16.40 9.86
CA GLY A 131 -1.30 17.63 9.41
C GLY A 131 -0.01 17.36 8.60
N LEU A 132 0.46 16.12 8.55
CA LEU A 132 1.65 15.73 7.80
C LEU A 132 1.30 15.32 6.35
N PRO A 133 2.27 15.41 5.42
CA PRO A 133 2.12 14.77 4.11
C PRO A 133 1.74 13.29 4.24
N GLU A 134 0.84 12.80 3.38
CA GLU A 134 0.32 11.43 3.42
C GLU A 134 1.41 10.34 3.48
N ASP A 135 2.52 10.57 2.79
CA ASP A 135 3.65 9.65 2.74
C ASP A 135 4.46 9.61 4.04
N LEU A 136 4.38 10.64 4.88
CA LEU A 136 5.05 10.71 6.19
C LEU A 136 4.16 10.25 7.35
N ALA A 137 2.85 10.33 7.20
CA ALA A 137 1.89 10.02 8.27
C ALA A 137 2.07 8.61 8.84
N GLY A 138 2.24 7.58 7.98
CA GLY A 138 2.42 6.21 8.41
C GLY A 138 3.72 5.99 9.21
N LEU A 139 4.82 6.61 8.75
CA LEU A 139 6.09 6.53 9.42
C LEU A 139 6.03 7.23 10.79
N PHE A 140 5.40 8.41 10.84
CA PHE A 140 5.18 9.14 12.09
C PHE A 140 4.34 8.32 13.08
N LEU A 141 3.22 7.73 12.66
CA LEU A 141 2.36 6.92 13.52
C LEU A 141 3.08 5.71 14.10
N LEU A 142 3.94 5.03 13.32
CA LEU A 142 4.78 3.96 13.85
C LEU A 142 5.70 4.45 14.97
N ILE A 143 6.36 5.60 14.77
CA ILE A 143 7.26 6.21 15.75
C ILE A 143 6.48 6.64 16.99
N ALA A 144 5.34 7.33 16.80
CA ALA A 144 4.49 7.79 17.88
C ALA A 144 3.99 6.63 18.76
N ARG A 145 3.53 5.53 18.14
CA ARG A 145 3.16 4.30 18.87
C ARG A 145 4.33 3.78 19.68
N THR A 146 5.49 3.61 19.03
CA THR A 146 6.68 3.07 19.70
C THR A 146 7.11 3.93 20.89
N ALA A 147 6.98 5.27 20.76
CA ALA A 147 7.28 6.22 21.82
C ALA A 147 6.26 6.14 22.97
N LEU A 148 4.97 6.08 22.66
CA LEU A 148 3.90 5.95 23.67
C LEU A 148 4.00 4.63 24.46
N GLU A 149 4.46 3.57 23.82
CA GLU A 149 4.72 2.27 24.45
C GLU A 149 6.06 2.23 25.22
N GLY A 150 6.92 3.22 25.08
CA GLY A 150 8.30 3.19 25.56
C GLY A 150 9.13 2.05 24.96
N SER A 151 8.70 1.53 23.83
CA SER A 151 9.34 0.42 23.11
C SER A 151 10.67 0.86 22.46
N PRO A 152 11.59 -0.08 22.17
CA PRO A 152 12.86 0.24 21.53
C PRO A 152 12.66 0.97 20.18
N CYS A 153 13.54 1.93 19.89
CA CYS A 153 13.54 2.64 18.61
C CYS A 153 13.55 1.65 17.43
N PRO A 154 12.64 1.77 16.46
CA PRO A 154 12.56 0.88 15.31
C PRO A 154 13.86 0.90 14.50
N SER A 155 14.23 -0.23 13.94
CA SER A 155 15.37 -0.31 13.03
C SER A 155 15.07 0.40 11.70
N ASP A 156 16.13 0.79 10.97
CA ASP A 156 15.98 1.37 9.63
C ASP A 156 15.21 0.43 8.68
N ALA A 157 15.33 -0.89 8.87
CA ALA A 157 14.58 -1.88 8.09
C ALA A 157 13.08 -1.85 8.43
N ALA A 158 12.71 -1.82 9.72
CA ALA A 158 11.32 -1.72 10.16
C ALA A 158 10.69 -0.39 9.71
N LEU A 159 11.45 0.72 9.77
CA LEU A 159 11.01 2.01 9.27
C LEU A 159 10.82 2.01 7.74
N ALA A 160 11.70 1.33 7.00
CA ALA A 160 11.58 1.20 5.56
C ALA A 160 10.34 0.37 5.17
N GLU A 161 10.10 -0.74 5.86
CA GLU A 161 8.92 -1.58 5.67
C GLU A 161 7.62 -0.81 5.94
N ALA A 162 7.54 -0.10 7.07
CA ALA A 162 6.37 0.72 7.41
C ALA A 162 6.13 1.83 6.38
N TYR A 163 7.19 2.40 5.83
CA TYR A 163 7.10 3.39 4.75
C TYR A 163 6.74 2.76 3.38
N GLY A 164 6.78 1.44 3.25
CA GLY A 164 6.53 0.73 1.99
C GLY A 164 7.70 0.79 1.01
N THR A 165 8.93 0.74 1.51
CA THR A 165 10.17 0.72 0.72
C THR A 165 11.16 -0.30 1.26
N SER A 166 11.99 -0.87 0.39
CA SER A 166 13.13 -1.69 0.81
C SER A 166 14.39 -0.87 1.11
N SER A 167 14.35 0.46 0.93
CA SER A 167 15.50 1.34 1.06
C SER A 167 15.59 2.00 2.43
N ALA A 168 16.48 1.50 3.30
CA ALA A 168 16.80 2.14 4.58
C ALA A 168 17.26 3.60 4.42
N GLY A 169 17.98 3.93 3.35
CA GLY A 169 18.40 5.30 3.06
C GLY A 169 17.21 6.23 2.75
N ARG A 170 16.14 5.72 2.16
CA ARG A 170 14.91 6.48 1.93
C ARG A 170 14.18 6.73 3.25
N ALA A 171 14.05 5.71 4.10
CA ALA A 171 13.45 5.86 5.42
C ALA A 171 14.17 6.91 6.27
N ARG A 172 15.51 6.92 6.28
CA ARG A 172 16.29 7.96 6.99
C ARG A 172 16.02 9.36 6.47
N ARG A 173 15.88 9.56 5.15
CA ARG A 173 15.51 10.88 4.60
C ARG A 173 14.13 11.32 5.08
N MET A 174 13.18 10.38 5.16
CA MET A 174 11.84 10.68 5.66
C MET A 174 11.87 11.07 7.15
N LEU A 175 12.71 10.42 7.97
CA LEU A 175 12.96 10.86 9.35
C LEU A 175 13.51 12.30 9.39
N GLY A 176 14.45 12.64 8.53
CA GLY A 176 14.96 14.00 8.40
C GLY A 176 13.84 15.01 8.10
N TYR A 177 12.91 14.70 7.21
CA TYR A 177 11.77 15.57 6.92
C TYR A 177 10.79 15.70 8.10
N LEU A 178 10.58 14.64 8.88
CA LEU A 178 9.78 14.72 10.11
C LEU A 178 10.47 15.60 11.16
N GLU A 179 11.78 15.50 11.28
CA GLU A 179 12.59 16.33 12.19
C GLU A 179 12.60 17.80 11.76
N GLU A 180 12.79 18.11 10.47
CA GLU A 180 12.71 19.47 9.92
C GLU A 180 11.35 20.14 10.17
N ARG A 181 10.29 19.35 10.26
CA ARG A 181 8.93 19.81 10.60
C ARG A 181 8.67 19.89 12.10
N GLY A 182 9.62 19.49 12.92
CA GLY A 182 9.50 19.48 14.37
C GLY A 182 8.60 18.38 14.93
N ALA A 183 8.10 17.45 14.08
CA ALA A 183 7.25 16.37 14.51
C ALA A 183 8.00 15.35 15.38
N ILE A 184 9.30 15.18 15.16
CA ILE A 184 10.19 14.31 15.92
C ILE A 184 11.51 15.01 16.23
N VAL A 185 12.24 14.48 17.21
CA VAL A 185 13.62 14.89 17.51
C VAL A 185 14.48 13.62 17.62
N MET A 186 15.50 13.51 16.79
CA MET A 186 16.44 12.38 16.85
C MET A 186 17.55 12.66 17.87
N ARG A 187 17.74 11.74 18.80
CA ARG A 187 18.77 11.79 19.84
C ARG A 187 19.59 10.51 19.84
N ARG A 188 20.66 10.51 20.64
CA ARG A 188 21.44 9.31 20.94
C ARG A 188 21.56 9.17 22.43
N ASP A 189 21.48 7.95 22.91
CA ASP A 189 21.76 7.63 24.32
C ASP A 189 23.27 7.75 24.63
N LEU A 190 23.63 7.52 25.88
CA LEU A 190 25.03 7.55 26.34
C LEU A 190 25.91 6.49 25.66
N ARG A 191 25.31 5.46 25.06
CA ARG A 191 25.98 4.38 24.34
C ARG A 191 26.00 4.60 22.83
N GLY A 192 25.40 5.71 22.36
CA GLY A 192 25.29 6.09 20.95
C GLY A 192 24.13 5.44 20.20
N ALA A 193 23.25 4.70 20.89
CA ALA A 193 22.05 4.13 20.29
C ALA A 193 21.03 5.22 19.96
N PRO A 194 20.36 5.17 18.80
CA PRO A 194 19.36 6.14 18.42
C PRO A 194 18.11 6.05 19.31
N ILE A 195 17.57 7.22 19.66
CA ILE A 195 16.29 7.44 20.34
C ILE A 195 15.54 8.48 19.54
N ILE A 196 14.23 8.31 19.39
CA ILE A 196 13.37 9.27 18.72
C ILE A 196 12.35 9.78 19.74
N ALA A 197 12.38 11.08 20.02
CA ALA A 197 11.39 11.77 20.84
C ALA A 197 10.31 12.39 19.95
N VAL A 198 9.09 12.40 20.44
CA VAL A 198 7.92 13.06 19.84
C VAL A 198 7.47 14.16 20.79
N PRO A 199 7.93 15.43 20.60
CA PRO A 199 7.73 16.48 21.57
C PRO A 199 6.26 16.75 21.91
N ASP A 200 5.40 16.76 20.90
CA ASP A 200 3.96 17.05 21.07
C ASP A 200 3.19 15.96 21.82
N LEU A 201 3.82 14.80 22.04
CA LEU A 201 3.26 13.67 22.83
C LEU A 201 3.94 13.54 24.19
N ASP A 202 4.97 14.34 24.47
CA ASP A 202 5.84 14.17 25.66
C ASP A 202 6.32 12.71 25.82
N ALA A 203 6.64 12.04 24.72
CA ALA A 203 6.99 10.64 24.66
C ALA A 203 8.26 10.42 23.83
N GLU A 204 9.03 9.39 24.20
CA GLU A 204 10.23 8.99 23.48
C GLU A 204 10.36 7.47 23.38
N THR A 205 10.98 6.97 22.30
CA THR A 205 11.31 5.56 22.18
C THR A 205 12.43 5.17 23.13
N GLY A 206 12.47 3.92 23.53
CA GLY A 206 13.68 3.37 24.14
C GLY A 206 14.85 3.33 23.14
N PRO A 207 16.09 3.09 23.60
CA PRO A 207 17.26 2.97 22.74
C PRO A 207 17.12 1.76 21.80
N GLN A 208 17.58 1.89 20.56
CA GLN A 208 17.52 0.82 19.57
C GLN A 208 18.33 -0.39 20.03
N ILE A 209 17.71 -1.59 20.05
CA ILE A 209 18.38 -2.84 20.39
C ILE A 209 19.23 -3.29 19.20
N GLY A 210 20.50 -3.68 19.47
CA GLY A 210 21.41 -4.23 18.44
C GLY A 210 22.09 -3.19 17.54
N ALA A 211 21.89 -1.89 17.78
CA ALA A 211 22.73 -0.87 17.19
C ALA A 211 24.15 -1.00 17.82
N ALA A 212 25.09 -1.61 17.10
CA ALA A 212 26.48 -1.59 17.52
C ALA A 212 26.89 -0.11 17.68
N ALA A 213 27.36 0.25 18.88
CA ALA A 213 27.87 1.58 19.16
C ALA A 213 28.99 1.89 18.17
N VAL A 214 28.67 2.63 17.12
CA VAL A 214 29.70 3.21 16.24
C VAL A 214 30.31 4.34 17.04
N LEU A 215 31.30 4.02 17.84
CA LEU A 215 32.16 5.02 18.48
C LEU A 215 32.70 5.92 17.35
N PRO A 216 32.48 7.24 17.41
CA PRO A 216 33.09 8.13 16.45
C PRO A 216 34.61 7.99 16.61
N LEU A 217 35.28 7.45 15.61
CA LEU A 217 36.74 7.50 15.52
C LEU A 217 37.15 8.97 15.65
N ARG A 218 37.63 9.34 16.84
CA ARG A 218 38.32 10.62 17.05
C ARG A 218 39.46 10.67 16.01
N ARG A 219 39.23 11.43 14.94
CA ARG A 219 40.34 11.84 14.07
C ARG A 219 41.33 12.60 14.95
N ARG A 220 42.45 11.97 15.29
CA ARG A 220 43.58 12.71 15.80
C ARG A 220 43.97 13.71 14.69
N ARG A 221 43.82 14.98 14.99
CA ARG A 221 44.47 16.01 14.19
C ARG A 221 45.98 15.91 14.44
N PRO A 222 46.79 16.06 13.37
CA PRO A 222 48.21 16.14 13.46
C PRO A 222 48.67 17.39 14.21
#